data_cbbf5f49167e756d3c99ce214abe3e8d
#
_entry.id   cbbf5f49167e756d3c99ce214abe3e8d
#
_cell.length_a   1.000
_cell.length_b   1.000
_cell.length_c   1.000
_cell.angle_alpha   90.00
_cell.angle_beta   90.00
_cell.angle_gamma   90.00
#
_symmetry.space_group_name_H-M   'P 1'
#
loop_
_entity.id
_entity.type
_entity.pdbx_description
1 polymer ?
#
loop_
_entity_poly.entity_id
_entity_poly.type
_entity_poly.pdbx_seq_one_letter_code
_entity_poly.pdbx_strand_id
1 'polypeptide(L)'
;MLVESLLPPAAGLDIQPGDTLQFRRPGVPETVLRRLRRGAIRVDAEIDLHGLTLEQGRAQLREFLGTAIAAQRRCLRIVHGKGLRSGQRGPVLKNAVNSMLRRSDAVLAFSSAGMRDGGSGATLVLLRV
;
A
#
# COMPACT_ATOMS: atom_id res chain seq x y z
N MET A 1 9.62 -16.10 20.27
CA MET A 1 9.79 -16.15 19.68
C MET A 1 10.02 -16.12 18.93
N LEU A 2 9.85 -16.29 18.51
CA LEU A 2 10.14 -16.38 17.62
C LEU A 2 10.03 -16.20 16.82
N VAL A 3 9.87 -16.16 16.67
CA VAL A 3 9.93 -16.15 15.83
C VAL A 3 9.51 -15.43 15.33
N GLU A 4 9.18 -14.95 15.48
CA GLU A 4 8.97 -14.37 14.88
C GLU A 4 9.32 -13.89 14.14
N SER A 5 9.74 -13.69 14.52
CA SER A 5 10.22 -13.17 13.60
C SER A 5 10.46 -13.67 12.60
N LEU A 6 10.34 -14.24 12.66
CA LEU A 6 10.40 -14.96 11.72
C LEU A 6 9.58 -14.56 10.69
N LEU A 7 8.93 -14.10 10.88
CA LEU A 7 8.44 -13.82 10.07
C LEU A 7 8.22 -13.21 9.18
N PRO A 8 7.88 -13.24 9.05
CA PRO A 8 7.52 -13.08 7.81
C PRO A 8 7.72 -11.90 7.23
N PRO A 9 8.50 -11.58 7.47
CA PRO A 9 9.13 -10.49 6.88
C PRO A 9 9.27 -10.61 5.42
N ALA A 10 9.27 -11.77 5.02
CA ALA A 10 9.37 -12.04 3.61
C ALA A 10 8.28 -11.35 2.81
N ALA A 11 7.19 -10.99 3.47
CA ALA A 11 6.06 -10.40 2.79
C ALA A 11 6.42 -9.15 2.00
N GLY A 12 7.42 -8.38 2.45
CA GLY A 12 7.82 -7.19 1.74
C GLY A 12 8.99 -7.40 0.81
N LEU A 13 9.70 -8.51 0.98
CA LEU A 13 10.95 -8.75 0.27
C LEU A 13 10.78 -9.52 -1.02
N ASP A 14 9.69 -10.24 -1.16
CA ASP A 14 9.48 -11.12 -2.31
C ASP A 14 8.61 -10.51 -3.40
N ILE A 15 8.30 -9.22 -3.30
CA ILE A 15 7.47 -8.58 -4.31
C ILE A 15 8.26 -8.38 -5.58
N GLN A 16 7.69 -8.83 -6.68
CA GLN A 16 8.28 -8.70 -8.00
C GLN A 16 7.59 -7.60 -8.79
N PRO A 17 8.24 -7.07 -9.83
CA PRO A 17 7.59 -6.08 -10.70
C PRO A 17 6.27 -6.66 -11.24
N GLY A 18 5.23 -5.85 -11.17
CA GLY A 18 3.94 -6.26 -11.69
C GLY A 18 3.08 -7.05 -10.74
N ASP A 19 3.62 -7.49 -9.60
CA ASP A 19 2.84 -8.21 -8.61
C ASP A 19 1.73 -7.34 -8.05
N THR A 20 0.62 -7.98 -7.67
CA THR A 20 -0.46 -7.30 -6.96
C THR A 20 -0.25 -7.44 -5.46
N LEU A 21 -0.69 -6.43 -4.73
CA LEU A 21 -0.67 -6.44 -3.27
C LEU A 21 -2.08 -6.68 -2.76
N GLN A 22 -2.17 -7.31 -1.59
CA GLN A 22 -3.47 -7.56 -0.99
C GLN A 22 -3.26 -7.84 0.50
N PHE A 23 -4.04 -7.16 1.32
CA PHE A 23 -3.92 -7.30 2.77
C PHE A 23 -5.22 -6.87 3.44
N ARG A 24 -5.64 -7.62 4.43
CA ARG A 24 -6.74 -7.19 5.31
C ARG A 24 -6.48 -7.73 6.70
N ARG A 25 -6.87 -6.93 7.68
CA ARG A 25 -6.72 -7.36 9.07
C ARG A 25 -7.84 -8.35 9.41
N PRO A 26 -7.61 -9.18 10.43
CA PRO A 26 -8.68 -10.07 10.93
C PRO A 26 -9.91 -9.25 11.28
N GLY A 27 -11.07 -9.74 10.90
CA GLY A 27 -12.31 -9.04 11.13
C GLY A 27 -12.78 -8.19 9.98
N VAL A 28 -11.91 -7.88 9.02
CA VAL A 28 -12.32 -7.14 7.81
C VAL A 28 -12.84 -8.16 6.80
N PRO A 29 -14.10 -8.04 6.35
CA PRO A 29 -14.62 -9.02 5.40
C PRO A 29 -13.90 -8.97 4.06
N GLU A 30 -13.82 -10.11 3.41
CA GLU A 30 -13.22 -10.18 2.09
C GLU A 30 -13.99 -9.35 1.07
N THR A 31 -15.31 -9.21 1.26
CA THR A 31 -16.12 -8.39 0.37
C THR A 31 -15.69 -6.94 0.38
N VAL A 32 -15.22 -6.44 1.52
CA VAL A 32 -14.70 -5.08 1.63
C VAL A 32 -13.45 -4.93 0.79
N LEU A 33 -12.55 -5.91 0.85
CA LEU A 33 -11.34 -5.88 0.06
C LEU A 33 -11.64 -5.88 -1.44
N ARG A 34 -12.62 -6.69 -1.85
CA ARG A 34 -13.03 -6.73 -3.25
C ARG A 34 -13.63 -5.41 -3.71
N ARG A 35 -14.43 -4.77 -2.87
CA ARG A 35 -15.01 -3.47 -3.19
C ARG A 35 -13.92 -2.42 -3.33
N LEU A 36 -12.93 -2.47 -2.44
CA LEU A 36 -11.80 -1.57 -2.49
C LEU A 36 -11.06 -1.73 -3.82
N ARG A 37 -10.74 -2.97 -4.16
CA ARG A 37 -10.00 -3.28 -5.38
C ARG A 37 -10.73 -2.84 -6.64
N ARG A 38 -12.05 -2.96 -6.67
CA ARG A 38 -12.84 -2.57 -7.83
C ARG A 38 -13.05 -1.06 -7.94
N GLY A 39 -12.58 -0.30 -6.97
CA GLY A 39 -12.79 1.14 -6.98
C GLY A 39 -14.19 1.54 -6.56
N ALA A 40 -14.91 0.66 -5.86
CA ALA A 40 -16.26 0.95 -5.40
C ALA A 40 -16.30 1.84 -4.16
N ILE A 41 -15.14 2.10 -3.55
CA ILE A 41 -15.04 2.96 -2.39
C ILE A 41 -14.39 4.26 -2.84
N ARG A 42 -15.02 5.38 -2.51
CA ARG A 42 -14.54 6.68 -2.93
C ARG A 42 -13.16 6.97 -2.32
N VAL A 43 -12.24 7.43 -3.16
CA VAL A 43 -10.90 7.84 -2.73
C VAL A 43 -10.97 9.26 -2.18
N ASP A 44 -10.50 9.45 -0.95
CA ASP A 44 -10.54 10.75 -0.28
C ASP A 44 -9.26 11.55 -0.43
N ALA A 45 -8.14 10.87 -0.65
CA ALA A 45 -6.85 11.55 -0.81
C ALA A 45 -5.90 10.67 -1.61
N GLU A 46 -4.96 11.31 -2.27
CA GLU A 46 -4.04 10.59 -3.14
C GLU A 46 -2.64 11.17 -3.02
N ILE A 47 -1.62 10.31 -3.15
CA ILE A 47 -0.24 10.73 -3.20
C ILE A 47 0.45 9.97 -4.33
N ASP A 48 1.35 10.64 -5.03
CA ASP A 48 2.12 10.05 -6.11
C ASP A 48 3.59 10.02 -5.69
N LEU A 49 4.13 8.83 -5.51
CA LEU A 49 5.50 8.63 -5.08
C LEU A 49 6.42 8.17 -6.21
N HIS A 50 5.86 7.93 -7.40
CA HIS A 50 6.67 7.34 -8.45
C HIS A 50 7.83 8.29 -8.81
N GLY A 51 8.99 7.70 -9.09
CA GLY A 51 10.18 8.50 -9.42
C GLY A 51 10.97 9.00 -8.23
N LEU A 52 10.44 8.90 -7.01
CA LEU A 52 11.17 9.31 -5.83
C LEU A 52 12.18 8.24 -5.41
N THR A 53 13.21 8.67 -4.69
CA THR A 53 14.10 7.71 -4.05
C THR A 53 13.35 7.02 -2.91
N LEU A 54 13.90 5.91 -2.46
CA LEU A 54 13.32 5.18 -1.33
C LEU A 54 13.16 6.08 -0.11
N GLU A 55 14.19 6.85 0.20
CA GLU A 55 14.18 7.72 1.37
C GLU A 55 13.12 8.81 1.24
N GLN A 56 13.06 9.45 0.07
CA GLN A 56 12.05 10.46 -0.19
C GLN A 56 10.64 9.88 -0.12
N GLY A 57 10.46 8.72 -0.73
CA GLY A 57 9.15 8.08 -0.75
C GLY A 57 8.67 7.72 0.64
N ARG A 58 9.58 7.17 1.47
CA ARG A 58 9.23 6.84 2.84
C ARG A 58 8.82 8.06 3.65
N ALA A 59 9.59 9.14 3.51
CA ALA A 59 9.31 10.36 4.26
C ALA A 59 7.97 10.96 3.86
N GLN A 60 7.70 11.02 2.56
CA GLN A 60 6.44 11.59 2.08
C GLN A 60 5.26 10.72 2.41
N LEU A 61 5.41 9.40 2.34
CA LEU A 61 4.31 8.51 2.69
C LEU A 61 3.99 8.61 4.17
N ARG A 62 5.02 8.70 5.03
CA ARG A 62 4.79 8.83 6.46
C ARG A 62 4.01 10.09 6.77
N GLU A 63 4.38 11.20 6.17
CA GLU A 63 3.68 12.47 6.38
C GLU A 63 2.25 12.40 5.84
N PHE A 64 2.09 11.83 4.67
CA PHE A 64 0.78 11.69 4.04
C PHE A 64 -0.17 10.85 4.90
N LEU A 65 0.32 9.71 5.40
CA LEU A 65 -0.50 8.85 6.26
C LEU A 65 -0.88 9.56 7.55
N GLY A 66 0.06 10.26 8.17
CA GLY A 66 -0.22 10.99 9.39
C GLY A 66 -1.30 12.04 9.19
N THR A 67 -1.22 12.78 8.11
CA THR A 67 -2.21 13.82 7.77
C THR A 67 -3.57 13.19 7.49
N ALA A 68 -3.58 12.12 6.71
CA ALA A 68 -4.82 11.44 6.36
C ALA A 68 -5.53 10.87 7.58
N ILE A 69 -4.77 10.25 8.48
CA ILE A 69 -5.32 9.68 9.71
C ILE A 69 -5.90 10.78 10.59
N ALA A 70 -5.16 11.88 10.76
CA ALA A 70 -5.63 13.01 11.57
C ALA A 70 -6.90 13.62 10.99
N ALA A 71 -7.01 13.67 9.66
CA ALA A 71 -8.18 14.22 8.99
C ALA A 71 -9.31 13.21 8.83
N GLN A 72 -9.12 12.01 9.36
CA GLN A 72 -10.12 10.92 9.31
C GLN A 72 -10.53 10.57 7.88
N ARG A 73 -9.56 10.59 6.98
CA ARG A 73 -9.79 10.13 5.63
C ARG A 73 -10.01 8.63 5.64
N ARG A 74 -10.92 8.15 4.83
CA ARG A 74 -11.28 6.75 4.86
C ARG A 74 -10.54 5.92 3.83
N CYS A 75 -10.38 6.44 2.63
CA CYS A 75 -9.77 5.69 1.54
C CYS A 75 -8.71 6.53 0.86
N LEU A 76 -7.56 5.92 0.64
CA LEU A 76 -6.41 6.59 0.04
C LEU A 76 -5.96 5.86 -1.21
N ARG A 77 -5.35 6.60 -2.14
CA ARG A 77 -4.71 6.02 -3.30
C ARG A 77 -3.24 6.42 -3.29
N ILE A 78 -2.34 5.44 -3.34
CA ILE A 78 -0.91 5.67 -3.32
C ILE A 78 -0.33 5.15 -4.62
N VAL A 79 0.23 6.05 -5.43
CA VAL A 79 0.87 5.69 -6.69
C VAL A 79 2.36 5.53 -6.44
N HIS A 80 2.89 4.33 -6.63
CA HIS A 80 4.31 4.04 -6.41
C HIS A 80 4.99 3.53 -7.67
N GLY A 81 4.24 3.28 -8.71
CA GLY A 81 4.75 2.70 -9.95
C GLY A 81 4.83 1.19 -9.87
N LYS A 82 4.97 0.56 -11.00
CA LYS A 82 5.01 -0.90 -11.08
C LYS A 82 6.38 -1.48 -10.77
N GLY A 83 7.41 -0.64 -10.77
CA GLY A 83 8.75 -1.10 -10.52
C GLY A 83 9.46 -1.65 -11.74
N LEU A 84 8.87 -1.52 -12.91
CA LEU A 84 9.42 -2.11 -14.13
C LEU A 84 10.73 -1.47 -14.57
N ARG A 85 10.97 -0.23 -14.15
CA ARG A 85 12.17 0.51 -14.54
C ARG A 85 13.16 0.66 -13.41
N SER A 86 12.97 -0.07 -12.34
CA SER A 86 13.84 0.03 -11.17
C SER A 86 15.14 -0.74 -11.35
N GLY A 87 15.32 -1.44 -12.45
CA GLY A 87 16.51 -2.22 -12.69
C GLY A 87 16.68 -3.28 -11.63
N GLN A 88 17.89 -3.41 -11.12
CA GLN A 88 18.19 -4.42 -10.11
C GLN A 88 17.55 -4.14 -8.76
N ARG A 89 17.09 -2.91 -8.55
CA ARG A 89 16.43 -2.58 -7.29
C ARG A 89 15.05 -3.20 -7.18
N GLY A 90 14.46 -3.57 -8.32
CA GLY A 90 13.11 -4.07 -8.33
C GLY A 90 12.12 -3.01 -7.89
N PRO A 91 10.96 -3.40 -7.41
CA PRO A 91 9.91 -2.46 -7.03
C PRO A 91 10.13 -1.89 -5.64
N VAL A 92 11.16 -1.07 -5.49
CA VAL A 92 11.61 -0.58 -4.19
C VAL A 92 10.53 0.22 -3.46
N LEU A 93 9.90 1.17 -4.16
CA LEU A 93 8.85 1.97 -3.53
C LEU A 93 7.63 1.13 -3.19
N LYS A 94 7.27 0.22 -4.07
CA LYS A 94 6.14 -0.67 -3.83
C LYS A 94 6.36 -1.53 -2.59
N ASN A 95 7.59 -2.05 -2.42
CA ASN A 95 7.95 -2.82 -1.24
C ASN A 95 7.84 -1.97 0.03
N ALA A 96 8.31 -0.73 -0.03
CA ALA A 96 8.26 0.16 1.11
C ALA A 96 6.81 0.48 1.50
N VAL A 97 5.97 0.75 0.51
CA VAL A 97 4.55 1.01 0.73
C VAL A 97 3.91 -0.19 1.42
N ASN A 98 4.14 -1.39 0.89
CA ASN A 98 3.58 -2.61 1.46
C ASN A 98 3.98 -2.76 2.93
N SER A 99 5.25 -2.58 3.24
CA SER A 99 5.76 -2.74 4.61
C SER A 99 5.20 -1.68 5.56
N MET A 100 5.17 -0.43 5.11
CA MET A 100 4.72 0.66 5.96
C MET A 100 3.23 0.54 6.26
N LEU A 101 2.44 0.17 5.27
CA LEU A 101 0.99 0.01 5.48
C LEU A 101 0.69 -1.13 6.43
N ARG A 102 1.41 -2.24 6.31
CA ARG A 102 1.17 -3.38 7.21
C ARG A 102 1.46 -3.05 8.66
N ARG A 103 2.39 -2.13 8.91
CA ARG A 103 2.77 -1.75 10.26
C ARG A 103 1.92 -0.65 10.86
N SER A 104 1.06 -0.04 10.08
CA SER A 104 0.21 1.04 10.58
C SER A 104 -1.10 0.47 11.11
N ASP A 105 -1.36 0.68 12.41
CA ASP A 105 -2.57 0.16 13.05
C ASP A 105 -3.84 0.78 12.49
N ALA A 106 -3.74 1.95 11.89
CA ALA A 106 -4.90 2.62 11.32
C ALA A 106 -5.32 2.00 9.99
N VAL A 107 -4.46 1.21 9.36
CA VAL A 107 -4.77 0.58 8.08
C VAL A 107 -5.57 -0.69 8.32
N LEU A 108 -6.79 -0.73 7.77
CA LEU A 108 -7.65 -1.91 7.87
C LEU A 108 -7.39 -2.90 6.75
N ALA A 109 -7.14 -2.39 5.55
CA ALA A 109 -6.95 -3.22 4.38
C ALA A 109 -6.30 -2.40 3.29
N PHE A 110 -5.63 -3.07 2.36
CA PHE A 110 -5.17 -2.42 1.15
C PHE A 110 -5.09 -3.44 0.02
N SER A 111 -5.14 -2.95 -1.20
CA SER A 111 -5.10 -3.78 -2.39
C SER A 111 -4.51 -2.99 -3.54
N SER A 112 -3.79 -3.67 -4.41
CA SER A 112 -3.43 -3.07 -5.70
C SER A 112 -4.70 -2.60 -6.38
N ALA A 113 -4.61 -1.49 -7.09
CA ALA A 113 -5.76 -0.92 -7.79
C ALA A 113 -6.14 -1.79 -8.99
N GLY A 114 -7.38 -1.65 -9.44
CA GLY A 114 -7.79 -2.26 -10.69
C GLY A 114 -7.15 -1.55 -11.86
N MET A 115 -7.27 -2.13 -13.04
CA MET A 115 -6.60 -1.59 -14.24
C MET A 115 -6.95 -0.12 -14.49
N ARG A 116 -8.19 0.28 -14.21
CA ARG A 116 -8.63 1.65 -14.42
C ARG A 116 -7.99 2.64 -13.46
N ASP A 117 -7.54 2.17 -12.30
CA ASP A 117 -7.05 3.03 -11.22
C ASP A 117 -5.55 2.93 -11.02
N GLY A 118 -4.83 2.41 -11.99
CA GLY A 118 -3.38 2.34 -11.93
C GLY A 118 -2.81 0.93 -11.86
N GLY A 119 -3.65 -0.08 -11.73
CA GLY A 119 -3.20 -1.46 -11.72
C GLY A 119 -2.19 -1.72 -10.61
N SER A 120 -1.18 -2.52 -10.89
CA SER A 120 -0.17 -2.88 -9.91
C SER A 120 0.76 -1.72 -9.56
N GLY A 121 0.64 -0.58 -10.23
CA GLY A 121 1.43 0.61 -9.94
C GLY A 121 0.80 1.52 -8.90
N ALA A 122 -0.38 1.18 -8.38
CA ALA A 122 -1.06 1.95 -7.35
C ALA A 122 -1.66 1.02 -6.32
N THR A 123 -1.81 1.53 -5.10
CA THR A 123 -2.41 0.79 -3.99
C THR A 123 -3.54 1.61 -3.39
N LEU A 124 -4.68 0.98 -3.22
CA LEU A 124 -5.83 1.57 -2.55
C LEU A 124 -5.83 1.11 -1.10
N VAL A 125 -6.04 2.04 -0.18
CA VAL A 125 -5.92 1.79 1.26
C VAL A 125 -7.19 2.20 1.96
N LEU A 126 -7.66 1.34 2.85
CA LEU A 126 -8.82 1.64 3.70
C LEU A 126 -8.32 1.88 5.11
N LEU A 127 -8.63 3.05 5.64
CA LEU A 127 -8.23 3.43 7.00
C LEU A 127 -9.39 3.28 7.97
N ARG A 128 -9.02 3.03 9.22
CA ARG A 128 -9.97 3.03 10.33
C ARG A 128 -10.34 4.49 10.62
N VAL A 129 -11.63 4.75 10.70
CA VAL A 129 -12.13 6.09 11.04
C VAL A 129 -13.14 6.00 12.16
#